data_9560bb4c4839403d6c1dd8b2c4ce066a
#
_entry.id   9560bb4c4839403d6c1dd8b2c4ce066a
#
_cell.length_a   1.000
_cell.length_b   1.000
_cell.length_c   1.000
_cell.angle_alpha   90.00
_cell.angle_beta   90.00
_cell.angle_gamma   90.00
#
_symmetry.space_group_name_H-M   'P 1'
#
loop_
_entity.id
_entity.type
_entity.pdbx_description
1 polymer ?
#
loop_
_entity_poly.entity_id
_entity_poly.type
_entity_poly.pdbx_seq_one_letter_code
_entity_poly.pdbx_strand_id
1 'polypeptide(L)'
;MDIHQLWTIVSTPDNVPIVLLLFVVPFYTWYGLRQAFANDRLIAQLEGDPVMAKTHHRKVQPFKTGWAREVHVWPYLLRIEFLAAIIVTVILMVWSITLNAPLEEPSNPTLTMNPSKAPWYFLGLQEMLVYFDPWMAGVVMPSLIIIGLMVIPYIDTNPLGNGYYTFKQRKFSILTFIFGFIVLWVTMIVIGTLIRGPGWMWFWPGTTWDHNRLIFEVNRDLPDIFGITGRIGKIIFGAIVVGLYLVAAGIGIHKLITKTAFNRKIYARMSVLQYVVMQTFLIVMLALPVKIMARLLFRIKYVWVTPWFNI
;
A
#
# COMPACT_ATOMS: atom_id res chain seq x y z
N MET A 1 -2.61 -31.03 -7.06
CA MET A 1 -2.74 -29.59 -7.33
C MET A 1 -3.86 -29.42 -8.33
N ASP A 2 -4.93 -28.76 -7.94
CA ASP A 2 -6.07 -28.56 -8.85
C ASP A 2 -5.79 -27.35 -9.77
N ILE A 3 -5.20 -27.66 -10.93
CA ILE A 3 -4.84 -26.67 -11.95
C ILE A 3 -6.11 -26.02 -12.52
N HIS A 4 -7.21 -26.75 -12.55
CA HIS A 4 -8.47 -26.23 -13.05
C HIS A 4 -9.01 -25.10 -12.17
N GLN A 5 -9.00 -25.29 -10.85
CA GLN A 5 -9.40 -24.24 -9.88
C GLN A 5 -8.54 -22.96 -10.02
N LEU A 6 -7.22 -23.15 -10.13
CA LEU A 6 -6.33 -22.01 -10.33
C LEU A 6 -6.62 -21.29 -11.65
N TRP A 7 -6.83 -22.05 -12.74
CA TRP A 7 -7.16 -21.47 -14.03
C TRP A 7 -8.47 -20.70 -13.99
N THR A 8 -9.49 -21.23 -13.33
CA THR A 8 -10.78 -20.55 -13.18
C THR A 8 -10.61 -19.19 -12.50
N ILE A 9 -9.82 -19.12 -11.39
CA ILE A 9 -9.57 -17.86 -10.69
C ILE A 9 -8.82 -16.87 -11.58
N VAL A 10 -7.78 -17.32 -12.27
CA VAL A 10 -6.89 -16.46 -13.06
C VAL A 10 -7.57 -15.97 -14.35
N SER A 11 -8.41 -16.81 -14.97
CA SER A 11 -9.09 -16.50 -16.24
C SER A 11 -10.40 -15.72 -16.07
N THR A 12 -10.91 -15.60 -14.85
CA THR A 12 -12.09 -14.76 -14.60
C THR A 12 -11.83 -13.32 -15.06
N PRO A 13 -12.67 -12.73 -15.92
CA PRO A 13 -12.45 -11.39 -16.49
C PRO A 13 -12.16 -10.32 -15.45
N ASP A 14 -12.82 -10.38 -14.30
CA ASP A 14 -12.63 -9.44 -13.18
C ASP A 14 -11.24 -9.56 -12.54
N ASN A 15 -10.60 -10.73 -12.63
CA ASN A 15 -9.29 -10.98 -12.05
C ASN A 15 -8.14 -10.75 -13.05
N VAL A 16 -8.41 -10.61 -14.35
CA VAL A 16 -7.36 -10.36 -15.36
C VAL A 16 -6.49 -9.15 -15.01
N PRO A 17 -7.03 -7.99 -14.57
CA PRO A 17 -6.21 -6.86 -14.21
C PRO A 17 -5.23 -7.15 -13.07
N ILE A 18 -5.66 -7.85 -12.01
CA ILE A 18 -4.75 -8.16 -10.88
C ILE A 18 -3.70 -9.20 -11.30
N VAL A 19 -4.04 -10.16 -12.16
CA VAL A 19 -3.08 -11.11 -12.68
C VAL A 19 -2.01 -10.40 -13.53
N LEU A 20 -2.42 -9.44 -14.36
CA LEU A 20 -1.47 -8.59 -15.09
C LEU A 20 -0.58 -7.77 -14.14
N LEU A 21 -1.14 -7.25 -13.05
CA LEU A 21 -0.37 -6.48 -12.06
C LEU A 21 0.73 -7.32 -11.39
N LEU A 22 0.56 -8.64 -11.26
CA LEU A 22 1.61 -9.53 -10.74
C LEU A 22 2.89 -9.52 -11.60
N PHE A 23 2.78 -9.20 -12.88
CA PHE A 23 3.92 -9.07 -13.79
C PHE A 23 4.34 -7.62 -13.97
N VAL A 24 3.38 -6.73 -14.18
CA VAL A 24 3.59 -5.32 -14.50
C VAL A 24 4.22 -4.57 -13.32
N VAL A 25 3.73 -4.77 -12.09
CA VAL A 25 4.24 -4.07 -10.90
C VAL A 25 5.70 -4.45 -10.59
N PRO A 26 6.08 -5.75 -10.49
CA PRO A 26 7.48 -6.12 -10.30
C PRO A 26 8.39 -5.65 -11.44
N PHE A 27 7.94 -5.77 -12.69
CA PHE A 27 8.71 -5.35 -13.85
C PHE A 27 9.00 -3.84 -13.82
N TYR A 28 7.98 -2.99 -13.64
CA TYR A 28 8.20 -1.55 -13.62
C TYR A 28 8.88 -1.07 -12.34
N THR A 29 8.73 -1.77 -11.23
CA THR A 29 9.51 -1.50 -10.02
C THR A 29 11.00 -1.75 -10.27
N TRP A 30 11.34 -2.91 -10.85
CA TRP A 30 12.71 -3.22 -11.24
C TRP A 30 13.24 -2.24 -12.27
N TYR A 31 12.47 -1.95 -13.32
CA TYR A 31 12.86 -1.02 -14.38
C TYR A 31 13.09 0.39 -13.85
N GLY A 32 12.17 0.88 -13.01
CA GLY A 32 12.29 2.19 -12.36
C GLY A 32 13.53 2.28 -11.47
N LEU A 33 13.80 1.27 -10.64
CA LEU A 33 15.02 1.23 -9.82
C LEU A 33 16.28 1.13 -10.67
N ARG A 34 16.28 0.33 -11.74
CA ARG A 34 17.39 0.27 -12.70
C ARG A 34 17.68 1.64 -13.30
N GLN A 35 16.66 2.36 -13.74
CA GLN A 35 16.80 3.73 -14.26
C GLN A 35 17.30 4.70 -13.19
N ALA A 36 16.80 4.60 -11.96
CA ALA A 36 17.26 5.45 -10.85
C ALA A 36 18.76 5.26 -10.57
N PHE A 37 19.23 4.02 -10.51
CA PHE A 37 20.66 3.73 -10.31
C PHE A 37 21.52 4.13 -11.52
N ALA A 38 21.01 4.01 -12.75
CA ALA A 38 21.72 4.48 -13.94
C ALA A 38 21.84 6.01 -13.94
N ASN A 39 20.77 6.71 -13.57
CA ASN A 39 20.79 8.16 -13.44
C ASN A 39 21.71 8.63 -12.31
N ASP A 40 21.74 7.94 -11.17
CA ASP A 40 22.68 8.25 -10.08
C ASP A 40 24.14 8.17 -10.55
N ARG A 41 24.48 7.18 -11.38
CA ARG A 41 25.84 7.04 -11.95
C ARG A 41 26.14 8.13 -12.97
N LEU A 42 25.18 8.41 -13.87
CA LEU A 42 25.34 9.47 -14.88
C LEU A 42 25.54 10.83 -14.22
N ILE A 43 24.73 11.16 -13.20
CA ILE A 43 24.87 12.43 -12.49
C ILE A 43 26.23 12.55 -11.81
N ALA A 44 26.72 11.49 -11.18
CA ALA A 44 28.05 11.48 -10.57
C ALA A 44 29.17 11.69 -11.61
N GLN A 45 29.02 11.16 -12.84
CA GLN A 45 29.96 11.39 -13.94
C GLN A 45 29.89 12.85 -14.41
N LEU A 46 28.69 13.41 -14.60
CA LEU A 46 28.52 14.80 -15.05
C LEU A 46 28.99 15.82 -14.01
N GLU A 47 28.88 15.51 -12.72
CA GLU A 47 29.42 16.34 -11.65
C GLU A 47 30.95 16.28 -11.56
N GLY A 48 31.55 15.15 -11.93
CA GLY A 48 33.01 14.95 -11.92
C GLY A 48 33.74 15.48 -13.15
N ASP A 49 33.04 15.64 -14.28
CA ASP A 49 33.61 16.11 -15.54
C ASP A 49 32.87 17.33 -16.11
N PRO A 50 33.41 18.56 -15.91
CA PRO A 50 32.78 19.79 -16.41
C PRO A 50 32.68 19.88 -17.93
N VAL A 51 33.58 19.21 -18.68
CA VAL A 51 33.55 19.20 -20.15
C VAL A 51 32.40 18.32 -20.61
N MET A 52 32.32 17.12 -20.08
CA MET A 52 31.20 16.21 -20.34
C MET A 52 29.87 16.83 -19.95
N ALA A 53 29.77 17.54 -18.82
CA ALA A 53 28.56 18.21 -18.37
C ALA A 53 28.04 19.27 -19.36
N LYS A 54 28.94 19.95 -20.08
CA LYS A 54 28.58 20.95 -21.10
C LYS A 54 28.11 20.33 -22.41
N THR A 55 28.70 19.21 -22.82
CA THR A 55 28.47 18.58 -24.12
C THR A 55 27.39 17.50 -24.09
N HIS A 56 27.11 16.93 -22.93
CA HIS A 56 26.13 15.85 -22.78
C HIS A 56 24.71 16.35 -23.07
N HIS A 57 23.94 15.59 -23.83
CA HIS A 57 22.56 15.94 -24.21
C HIS A 57 21.59 15.99 -23.00
N ARG A 58 21.85 15.22 -21.94
CA ARG A 58 21.14 15.30 -20.67
C ARG A 58 21.89 16.25 -19.74
N LYS A 59 21.30 17.41 -19.47
CA LYS A 59 21.87 18.40 -18.55
C LYS A 59 21.24 18.24 -17.18
N VAL A 60 22.07 18.19 -16.14
CA VAL A 60 21.63 18.33 -14.78
C VAL A 60 21.29 19.79 -14.55
N GLN A 61 20.02 20.07 -14.30
CA GLN A 61 19.57 21.43 -13.97
C GLN A 61 19.16 21.47 -12.51
N PRO A 62 20.00 22.02 -11.62
CA PRO A 62 19.59 22.24 -10.23
C PRO A 62 18.47 23.27 -10.20
N PHE A 63 17.55 23.09 -9.26
CA PHE A 63 16.47 24.04 -9.04
C PHE A 63 17.06 25.45 -8.80
N LYS A 64 16.59 26.43 -9.57
CA LYS A 64 16.96 27.84 -9.41
C LYS A 64 15.79 28.61 -8.74
N THR A 65 16.12 29.36 -7.71
CA THR A 65 15.19 30.34 -7.15
C THR A 65 14.85 31.36 -8.24
N GLY A 66 13.58 31.50 -8.54
CA GLY A 66 13.10 32.38 -9.62
C GLY A 66 12.52 31.63 -10.84
N TRP A 67 12.57 30.31 -10.88
CA TRP A 67 11.80 29.57 -11.87
C TRP A 67 10.31 29.76 -11.62
N ALA A 68 9.55 29.93 -12.72
CA ALA A 68 8.10 29.97 -12.64
C ALA A 68 7.58 28.71 -11.93
N ARG A 69 6.70 28.91 -10.96
CA ARG A 69 6.01 27.82 -10.26
C ARG A 69 4.85 27.24 -11.06
N GLU A 70 4.61 27.79 -12.23
CA GLU A 70 3.55 27.39 -13.13
C GLU A 70 4.05 26.32 -14.10
N VAL A 71 3.24 25.32 -14.33
CA VAL A 71 3.46 24.30 -15.34
C VAL A 71 2.49 24.56 -16.48
N HIS A 72 3.01 24.69 -17.71
CA HIS A 72 2.16 24.85 -18.89
C HIS A 72 1.42 23.56 -19.20
N VAL A 73 0.17 23.48 -18.78
CA VAL A 73 -0.70 22.30 -19.00
C VAL A 73 -1.25 22.32 -20.42
N TRP A 74 -1.62 23.49 -20.92
CA TRP A 74 -2.14 23.69 -22.27
C TRP A 74 -1.03 24.16 -23.22
N PRO A 75 -0.91 23.62 -24.45
CA PRO A 75 -1.71 22.52 -25.02
C PRO A 75 -1.09 21.13 -24.83
N TYR A 76 0.13 21.03 -24.27
CA TYR A 76 0.96 19.82 -24.37
C TYR A 76 0.45 18.67 -23.46
N LEU A 77 0.37 18.92 -22.17
CA LEU A 77 -0.09 17.91 -21.20
C LEU A 77 -1.53 17.49 -21.48
N LEU A 78 -2.40 18.46 -21.72
CA LEU A 78 -3.81 18.20 -21.99
C LEU A 78 -4.01 17.31 -23.23
N ARG A 79 -3.24 17.51 -24.32
CA ARG A 79 -3.33 16.67 -25.52
C ARG A 79 -2.91 15.23 -25.25
N ILE A 80 -1.87 15.03 -24.45
CA ILE A 80 -1.37 13.69 -24.07
C ILE A 80 -2.42 12.99 -23.21
N GLU A 81 -2.96 13.65 -22.20
CA GLU A 81 -3.99 13.10 -21.32
C GLU A 81 -5.27 12.78 -22.07
N PHE A 82 -5.71 13.67 -22.97
CA PHE A 82 -6.89 13.45 -23.80
C PHE A 82 -6.73 12.25 -24.75
N LEU A 83 -5.57 12.14 -25.39
CA LEU A 83 -5.28 10.98 -26.25
C LEU A 83 -5.25 9.69 -25.45
N ALA A 84 -4.60 9.69 -24.27
CA ALA A 84 -4.58 8.53 -23.38
C ALA A 84 -6.00 8.14 -22.93
N ALA A 85 -6.83 9.12 -22.59
CA ALA A 85 -8.23 8.88 -22.20
C ALA A 85 -9.04 8.24 -23.35
N ILE A 86 -8.87 8.71 -24.60
CA ILE A 86 -9.53 8.12 -25.76
C ILE A 86 -9.09 6.66 -25.96
N ILE A 87 -7.78 6.40 -25.95
CA ILE A 87 -7.24 5.07 -26.16
C ILE A 87 -7.76 4.11 -25.08
N VAL A 88 -7.69 4.49 -23.80
CA VAL A 88 -8.18 3.65 -22.70
C VAL A 88 -9.69 3.42 -22.81
N THR A 89 -10.47 4.45 -23.17
CA THR A 89 -11.92 4.30 -23.36
C THR A 89 -12.23 3.30 -24.48
N VAL A 90 -11.54 3.39 -25.63
CA VAL A 90 -11.72 2.42 -26.73
C VAL A 90 -11.38 1.00 -26.29
N ILE A 91 -10.26 0.82 -25.57
CA ILE A 91 -9.86 -0.49 -25.03
C ILE A 91 -10.94 -1.04 -24.10
N LEU A 92 -11.45 -0.23 -23.17
CA LEU A 92 -12.51 -0.65 -22.24
C LEU A 92 -13.84 -0.94 -22.95
N MET A 93 -14.20 -0.20 -23.98
CA MET A 93 -15.38 -0.49 -24.79
C MET A 93 -15.26 -1.83 -25.52
N VAL A 94 -14.11 -2.07 -26.17
CA VAL A 94 -13.84 -3.36 -26.83
C VAL A 94 -13.89 -4.51 -25.81
N TRP A 95 -13.26 -4.31 -24.66
CA TRP A 95 -13.29 -5.29 -23.56
C TRP A 95 -14.72 -5.61 -23.14
N SER A 96 -15.53 -4.59 -22.87
CA SER A 96 -16.92 -4.79 -22.38
C SER A 96 -17.85 -5.44 -23.41
N ILE A 97 -17.55 -5.32 -24.70
CA ILE A 97 -18.33 -5.96 -25.76
C ILE A 97 -17.87 -7.42 -26.01
N THR A 98 -16.57 -7.68 -25.89
CA THR A 98 -15.98 -8.97 -26.26
C THR A 98 -15.94 -9.97 -25.11
N LEU A 99 -15.90 -9.52 -23.88
CA LEU A 99 -15.83 -10.38 -22.69
C LEU A 99 -17.14 -10.28 -21.90
N ASN A 100 -17.75 -11.43 -21.66
CA ASN A 100 -18.95 -11.51 -20.81
C ASN A 100 -18.58 -11.25 -19.36
N ALA A 101 -19.41 -10.45 -18.66
CA ALA A 101 -19.31 -10.35 -17.23
C ALA A 101 -19.63 -11.71 -16.58
N PRO A 102 -18.87 -12.14 -15.56
CA PRO A 102 -19.20 -13.34 -14.82
C PRO A 102 -20.52 -13.12 -14.07
N LEU A 103 -21.59 -13.70 -14.57
CA LEU A 103 -22.88 -13.69 -13.89
C LEU A 103 -22.92 -14.85 -12.90
N GLU A 104 -23.42 -14.57 -11.73
CA GLU A 104 -23.67 -15.57 -10.71
C GLU A 104 -25.07 -16.19 -10.90
N GLU A 105 -25.35 -17.20 -10.08
CA GLU A 105 -26.67 -17.80 -10.03
C GLU A 105 -27.76 -16.78 -9.66
N PRO A 106 -29.02 -17.01 -10.04
CA PRO A 106 -30.14 -16.15 -9.65
C PRO A 106 -30.19 -15.94 -8.13
N SER A 107 -30.51 -14.72 -7.72
CA SER A 107 -30.54 -14.33 -6.30
C SER A 107 -31.37 -15.32 -5.45
N ASN A 108 -30.71 -15.92 -4.48
CA ASN A 108 -31.34 -16.77 -3.48
C ASN A 108 -31.19 -16.14 -2.09
N PRO A 109 -32.27 -15.65 -1.46
CA PRO A 109 -32.18 -14.98 -0.16
C PRO A 109 -31.75 -15.89 0.99
N THR A 110 -31.75 -17.21 0.79
CA THR A 110 -31.34 -18.18 1.81
C THR A 110 -29.89 -18.65 1.64
N LEU A 111 -29.22 -18.29 0.54
CA LEU A 111 -27.86 -18.71 0.23
C LEU A 111 -26.97 -17.49 -0.02
N THR A 112 -25.90 -17.39 0.76
CA THR A 112 -24.86 -16.38 0.54
C THR A 112 -23.68 -17.01 -0.20
N MET A 113 -23.15 -16.29 -1.19
CA MET A 113 -21.91 -16.70 -1.86
C MET A 113 -20.78 -16.98 -0.87
N ASN A 114 -20.05 -18.05 -1.10
CA ASN A 114 -18.91 -18.44 -0.28
C ASN A 114 -17.71 -18.88 -1.15
N PRO A 115 -16.67 -18.06 -1.30
CA PRO A 115 -16.46 -16.76 -0.68
C PRO A 115 -17.18 -15.62 -1.41
N SER A 116 -17.67 -14.62 -0.67
CA SER A 116 -18.20 -13.38 -1.23
C SER A 116 -17.05 -12.38 -1.38
N LYS A 117 -16.51 -12.22 -2.58
CA LYS A 117 -15.39 -11.34 -2.88
C LYS A 117 -15.84 -10.05 -3.53
N ALA A 118 -15.35 -8.93 -3.01
CA ALA A 118 -15.45 -7.65 -3.69
C ALA A 118 -14.62 -7.66 -5.00
N PRO A 119 -14.82 -6.70 -5.92
CA PRO A 119 -13.92 -6.51 -7.05
C PRO A 119 -12.47 -6.36 -6.59
N TRP A 120 -11.52 -6.81 -7.42
CA TRP A 120 -10.11 -6.91 -7.04
C TRP A 120 -9.51 -5.63 -6.42
N TYR A 121 -9.92 -4.46 -6.89
CA TYR A 121 -9.42 -3.17 -6.40
C TYR A 121 -9.90 -2.82 -4.97
N PHE A 122 -10.97 -3.44 -4.48
CA PHE A 122 -11.43 -3.33 -3.08
C PHE A 122 -10.96 -4.49 -2.20
N LEU A 123 -10.38 -5.55 -2.78
CA LEU A 123 -9.98 -6.72 -2.01
C LEU A 123 -8.92 -6.43 -0.95
N GLY A 124 -8.08 -5.41 -1.15
CA GLY A 124 -7.17 -4.95 -0.12
C GLY A 124 -7.89 -4.43 1.13
N LEU A 125 -8.99 -3.68 0.96
CA LEU A 125 -9.84 -3.22 2.08
C LEU A 125 -10.60 -4.39 2.71
N GLN A 126 -11.11 -5.30 1.90
CA GLN A 126 -11.80 -6.48 2.39
C GLN A 126 -10.84 -7.39 3.19
N GLU A 127 -9.60 -7.54 2.77
CA GLU A 127 -8.59 -8.27 3.54
C GLU A 127 -8.25 -7.54 4.85
N MET A 128 -8.27 -6.21 4.90
CA MET A 128 -8.09 -5.46 6.15
C MET A 128 -9.18 -5.75 7.19
N LEU A 129 -10.40 -6.12 6.77
CA LEU A 129 -11.49 -6.51 7.69
C LEU A 129 -11.17 -7.80 8.48
N VAL A 130 -10.22 -8.59 8.03
CA VAL A 130 -9.72 -9.75 8.80
C VAL A 130 -8.97 -9.29 10.05
N TYR A 131 -8.29 -8.16 9.96
CA TYR A 131 -7.37 -7.68 10.99
C TYR A 131 -7.95 -6.59 11.88
N PHE A 132 -8.86 -5.78 11.35
CA PHE A 132 -9.48 -4.65 12.02
C PHE A 132 -11.01 -4.75 11.95
N ASP A 133 -11.69 -4.03 12.82
CA ASP A 133 -13.13 -3.93 12.70
C ASP A 133 -13.55 -3.09 11.47
N PRO A 134 -14.83 -3.17 11.04
CA PRO A 134 -15.29 -2.48 9.83
C PRO A 134 -15.08 -0.96 9.84
N TRP A 135 -15.18 -0.33 11.01
CA TRP A 135 -14.94 1.11 11.15
C TRP A 135 -13.48 1.48 10.89
N MET A 136 -12.55 0.70 11.48
CA MET A 136 -11.12 0.92 11.27
C MET A 136 -10.69 0.59 9.84
N ALA A 137 -11.10 -0.56 9.32
CA ALA A 137 -10.70 -1.00 7.98
C ALA A 137 -11.36 -0.20 6.85
N GLY A 138 -12.66 0.14 6.98
CA GLY A 138 -13.43 0.76 5.91
C GLY A 138 -13.42 2.28 5.90
N VAL A 139 -13.19 2.94 7.03
CA VAL A 139 -13.24 4.40 7.15
C VAL A 139 -11.90 4.98 7.56
N VAL A 140 -11.37 4.59 8.72
CA VAL A 140 -10.18 5.24 9.29
C VAL A 140 -8.94 5.00 8.42
N MET A 141 -8.65 3.76 8.05
CA MET A 141 -7.45 3.43 7.27
C MET A 141 -7.47 4.05 5.86
N PRO A 142 -8.55 3.97 5.07
CA PRO A 142 -8.62 4.66 3.78
C PRO A 142 -8.49 6.17 3.91
N SER A 143 -9.10 6.78 4.92
CA SER A 143 -8.98 8.22 5.17
C SER A 143 -7.53 8.61 5.49
N LEU A 144 -6.83 7.81 6.30
CA LEU A 144 -5.41 8.03 6.59
C LEU A 144 -4.53 7.90 5.35
N ILE A 145 -4.83 6.99 4.43
CA ILE A 145 -4.10 6.88 3.15
C ILE A 145 -4.29 8.17 2.34
N ILE A 146 -5.53 8.64 2.18
CA ILE A 146 -5.85 9.86 1.42
C ILE A 146 -5.16 11.08 2.05
N ILE A 147 -5.32 11.28 3.36
CA ILE A 147 -4.70 12.40 4.09
C ILE A 147 -3.17 12.30 4.01
N GLY A 148 -2.60 11.09 4.13
CA GLY A 148 -1.17 10.86 3.99
C GLY A 148 -0.63 11.30 2.63
N LEU A 149 -1.33 10.99 1.54
CA LEU A 149 -0.98 11.44 0.19
C LEU A 149 -1.08 12.97 0.05
N MET A 150 -2.11 13.58 0.63
CA MET A 150 -2.30 15.04 0.61
C MET A 150 -1.22 15.79 1.38
N VAL A 151 -0.67 15.20 2.43
CA VAL A 151 0.32 15.82 3.33
C VAL A 151 1.74 15.80 2.76
N ILE A 152 2.06 14.87 1.84
CA ILE A 152 3.42 14.70 1.30
C ILE A 152 4.08 16.02 0.87
N PRO A 153 3.46 16.90 0.05
CA PRO A 153 4.10 18.14 -0.38
C PRO A 153 4.42 19.11 0.76
N TYR A 154 3.75 18.98 1.90
CA TYR A 154 3.96 19.85 3.07
C TYR A 154 5.03 19.32 4.03
N ILE A 155 5.24 18.01 4.08
CA ILE A 155 6.23 17.38 4.98
C ILE A 155 7.53 17.01 4.27
N ASP A 156 7.57 16.99 2.94
CA ASP A 156 8.80 16.71 2.19
C ASP A 156 9.70 17.95 2.16
N THR A 157 10.64 17.98 3.08
CA THR A 157 11.64 19.07 3.20
C THR A 157 12.91 18.82 2.40
N ASN A 158 12.96 17.76 1.58
CA ASN A 158 14.12 17.42 0.78
C ASN A 158 14.20 18.31 -0.48
N PRO A 159 15.14 19.28 -0.55
CA PRO A 159 15.26 20.20 -1.69
C PRO A 159 15.96 19.58 -2.89
N LEU A 160 16.50 18.35 -2.74
CA LEU A 160 17.27 17.72 -3.80
C LEU A 160 16.34 17.26 -4.92
N GLY A 161 16.71 17.61 -6.14
CA GLY A 161 16.03 17.21 -7.35
C GLY A 161 16.77 17.80 -8.55
N ASN A 162 16.81 17.07 -9.67
CA ASN A 162 17.55 17.45 -10.87
C ASN A 162 16.77 17.13 -12.16
N GLY A 163 15.47 16.86 -12.04
CA GLY A 163 14.63 16.49 -13.18
C GLY A 163 14.73 15.03 -13.61
N TYR A 164 15.58 14.22 -12.95
CA TYR A 164 15.71 12.79 -13.22
C TYR A 164 15.23 11.96 -12.03
N TYR A 165 14.72 10.78 -12.32
CA TYR A 165 14.38 9.80 -11.29
C TYR A 165 15.69 9.20 -10.75
N THR A 166 16.02 9.53 -9.49
CA THR A 166 17.27 9.15 -8.82
C THR A 166 17.00 8.47 -7.50
N PHE A 167 17.76 7.43 -7.17
CA PHE A 167 17.59 6.72 -5.91
C PHE A 167 18.26 7.44 -4.74
N LYS A 168 19.54 7.90 -4.94
CA LYS A 168 20.31 8.51 -3.84
C LYS A 168 19.64 9.74 -3.25
N GLN A 169 19.08 10.61 -4.10
CA GLN A 169 18.46 11.86 -3.66
C GLN A 169 17.09 11.66 -3.02
N ARG A 170 16.34 10.62 -3.41
CA ARG A 170 14.96 10.37 -2.98
C ARG A 170 14.75 9.01 -2.30
N LYS A 171 15.84 8.42 -1.77
CA LYS A 171 15.83 7.08 -1.18
C LYS A 171 14.73 6.87 -0.14
N PHE A 172 14.54 7.81 0.78
CA PHE A 172 13.53 7.68 1.83
C PHE A 172 12.11 7.60 1.24
N SER A 173 11.76 8.53 0.33
CA SER A 173 10.44 8.57 -0.30
C SER A 173 10.17 7.32 -1.15
N ILE A 174 11.17 6.87 -1.93
CA ILE A 174 11.07 5.66 -2.76
C ILE A 174 10.82 4.43 -1.89
N LEU A 175 11.61 4.23 -0.83
CA LEU A 175 11.47 3.08 0.04
C LEU A 175 10.16 3.10 0.83
N THR A 176 9.71 4.27 1.29
CA THR A 176 8.42 4.42 1.98
C THR A 176 7.26 4.08 1.04
N PHE A 177 7.32 4.55 -0.21
CA PHE A 177 6.30 4.23 -1.22
C PHE A 177 6.28 2.73 -1.56
N ILE A 178 7.44 2.12 -1.81
CA ILE A 178 7.54 0.67 -2.08
C ILE A 178 6.96 -0.12 -0.92
N PHE A 179 7.30 0.24 0.32
CA PHE A 179 6.77 -0.44 1.49
C PHE A 179 5.24 -0.28 1.61
N GLY A 180 4.72 0.95 1.54
CA GLY A 180 3.29 1.20 1.70
C GLY A 180 2.43 0.65 0.57
N PHE A 181 2.85 0.85 -0.67
CA PHE A 181 2.06 0.44 -1.83
C PHE A 181 2.29 -1.02 -2.20
N ILE A 182 3.55 -1.44 -2.43
CA ILE A 182 3.83 -2.79 -2.94
C ILE A 182 3.75 -3.81 -1.81
N VAL A 183 4.49 -3.58 -0.70
CA VAL A 183 4.57 -4.59 0.36
C VAL A 183 3.27 -4.67 1.17
N LEU A 184 2.58 -3.57 1.43
CA LEU A 184 1.35 -3.61 2.20
C LEU A 184 0.12 -3.76 1.30
N TRP A 185 -0.14 -2.78 0.43
CA TRP A 185 -1.41 -2.72 -0.31
C TRP A 185 -1.55 -3.81 -1.37
N VAL A 186 -0.59 -3.92 -2.28
CA VAL A 186 -0.63 -4.92 -3.38
C VAL A 186 -0.64 -6.34 -2.81
N THR A 187 0.14 -6.61 -1.75
CA THR A 187 0.14 -7.93 -1.12
C THR A 187 -1.22 -8.30 -0.55
N MET A 188 -1.93 -7.37 0.10
CA MET A 188 -3.29 -7.63 0.59
C MET A 188 -4.27 -7.92 -0.55
N ILE A 189 -4.18 -7.21 -1.68
CA ILE A 189 -5.01 -7.51 -2.85
C ILE A 189 -4.72 -8.92 -3.38
N VAL A 190 -3.44 -9.29 -3.49
CA VAL A 190 -3.03 -10.61 -3.95
C VAL A 190 -3.54 -11.71 -3.01
N ILE A 191 -3.42 -11.53 -1.70
CA ILE A 191 -3.94 -12.47 -0.70
C ILE A 191 -5.45 -12.60 -0.86
N GLY A 192 -6.19 -11.50 -0.90
CA GLY A 192 -7.64 -11.50 -1.03
C GLY A 192 -8.13 -12.15 -2.33
N THR A 193 -7.43 -11.92 -3.44
CA THR A 193 -7.84 -12.47 -4.76
C THR A 193 -7.48 -13.94 -4.91
N LEU A 194 -6.25 -14.33 -4.62
CA LEU A 194 -5.69 -15.62 -5.00
C LEU A 194 -5.62 -16.64 -3.86
N ILE A 195 -5.53 -16.18 -2.61
CA ILE A 195 -5.26 -17.05 -1.47
C ILE A 195 -6.50 -17.26 -0.59
N ARG A 196 -7.40 -16.28 -0.51
CA ARG A 196 -8.64 -16.41 0.27
C ARG A 196 -9.69 -17.20 -0.51
N GLY A 197 -10.23 -18.24 0.13
CA GLY A 197 -11.28 -19.11 -0.39
C GLY A 197 -12.53 -19.15 0.49
N PRO A 198 -13.32 -20.23 0.44
CA PRO A 198 -14.55 -20.40 1.21
C PRO A 198 -14.36 -20.09 2.70
N GLY A 199 -15.33 -19.39 3.30
CA GLY A 199 -15.25 -18.93 4.68
C GLY A 199 -14.16 -17.88 4.94
N TRP A 200 -13.63 -17.25 3.91
CA TRP A 200 -12.46 -16.34 3.96
C TRP A 200 -11.22 -16.99 4.59
N MET A 201 -11.12 -18.33 4.42
CA MET A 201 -10.00 -19.11 4.94
C MET A 201 -8.81 -19.06 3.98
N TRP A 202 -7.65 -19.46 4.50
CA TRP A 202 -6.42 -19.52 3.74
C TRP A 202 -6.35 -20.78 2.91
N PHE A 203 -6.27 -20.62 1.60
CA PHE A 203 -6.11 -21.71 0.63
C PHE A 203 -4.90 -21.44 -0.24
N TRP A 204 -3.98 -22.38 -0.27
CA TRP A 204 -2.85 -22.28 -1.17
C TRP A 204 -3.31 -22.49 -2.64
N PRO A 205 -2.69 -21.79 -3.60
CA PRO A 205 -3.00 -21.98 -5.01
C PRO A 205 -2.95 -23.45 -5.42
N GLY A 206 -4.02 -23.96 -6.03
CA GLY A 206 -4.18 -25.35 -6.45
C GLY A 206 -4.73 -26.30 -5.38
N THR A 207 -5.21 -25.80 -4.24
CA THR A 207 -6.04 -26.61 -3.34
C THR A 207 -7.49 -26.58 -3.77
N THR A 208 -8.19 -27.70 -3.58
CA THR A 208 -9.61 -27.82 -3.92
C THR A 208 -10.46 -26.98 -2.96
N TRP A 209 -11.40 -26.24 -3.49
CA TRP A 209 -12.32 -25.45 -2.68
C TRP A 209 -13.60 -26.25 -2.44
N ASP A 210 -13.97 -26.38 -1.17
CA ASP A 210 -15.27 -26.86 -0.74
C ASP A 210 -16.13 -25.68 -0.29
N HIS A 211 -17.06 -25.25 -1.14
CA HIS A 211 -17.94 -24.12 -0.90
C HIS A 211 -18.91 -24.35 0.28
N ASN A 212 -19.14 -25.58 0.67
CA ASN A 212 -20.01 -25.96 1.78
C ASN A 212 -19.25 -26.06 3.11
N ARG A 213 -17.91 -25.98 3.08
CA ARG A 213 -17.11 -26.12 4.28
C ARG A 213 -17.15 -24.85 5.12
N LEU A 214 -17.86 -24.94 6.23
CA LEU A 214 -17.85 -23.87 7.26
C LEU A 214 -16.72 -24.16 8.25
N ILE A 215 -15.68 -23.35 8.18
CA ILE A 215 -14.59 -23.37 9.16
C ILE A 215 -14.65 -22.08 9.96
N PHE A 216 -14.80 -22.19 11.27
CA PHE A 216 -14.71 -21.05 12.17
C PHE A 216 -13.27 -20.91 12.69
N GLU A 217 -12.66 -19.77 12.45
CA GLU A 217 -11.38 -19.48 13.07
C GLU A 217 -11.59 -19.22 14.57
N VAL A 218 -10.83 -19.94 15.42
CA VAL A 218 -10.76 -19.67 16.85
C VAL A 218 -9.78 -18.54 17.10
N ASN A 219 -10.29 -17.33 17.25
CA ASN A 219 -9.50 -16.14 17.57
C ASN A 219 -9.92 -15.58 18.92
N ARG A 220 -8.96 -15.01 19.65
CA ARG A 220 -9.19 -14.41 20.96
C ARG A 220 -8.73 -12.97 20.96
N ASP A 221 -9.43 -12.14 21.71
CA ASP A 221 -8.98 -10.78 21.97
C ASP A 221 -7.79 -10.81 22.94
N LEU A 222 -6.83 -9.90 22.73
CA LEU A 222 -5.63 -9.87 23.56
C LEU A 222 -5.94 -9.75 25.07
N PRO A 223 -6.88 -8.90 25.52
CA PRO A 223 -7.26 -8.85 26.93
C PRO A 223 -7.77 -10.18 27.48
N ASP A 224 -8.51 -10.97 26.67
CA ASP A 224 -9.04 -12.26 27.10
C ASP A 224 -7.95 -13.32 27.29
N ILE A 225 -6.85 -13.22 26.52
CA ILE A 225 -5.67 -14.08 26.71
C ILE A 225 -5.03 -13.83 28.07
N PHE A 226 -5.08 -12.59 28.56
CA PHE A 226 -4.57 -12.20 29.89
C PHE A 226 -5.62 -12.33 31.00
N GLY A 227 -6.80 -12.93 30.73
CA GLY A 227 -7.84 -13.14 31.72
C GLY A 227 -8.61 -11.88 32.13
N ILE A 228 -8.52 -10.81 31.36
CA ILE A 228 -9.22 -9.54 31.66
C ILE A 228 -10.62 -9.58 31.04
N THR A 229 -11.63 -9.85 31.90
CA THR A 229 -13.03 -9.99 31.46
C THR A 229 -13.87 -8.71 31.59
N GLY A 230 -13.47 -7.80 32.48
CA GLY A 230 -14.19 -6.55 32.74
C GLY A 230 -14.09 -5.56 31.60
N ARG A 231 -15.21 -4.93 31.20
CA ARG A 231 -15.27 -3.94 30.09
C ARG A 231 -14.24 -2.80 30.25
N ILE A 232 -14.19 -2.20 31.43
CA ILE A 232 -13.23 -1.10 31.73
C ILE A 232 -11.81 -1.63 31.70
N GLY A 233 -11.56 -2.82 32.23
CA GLY A 233 -10.26 -3.46 32.20
C GLY A 233 -9.75 -3.70 30.77
N LYS A 234 -10.59 -4.17 29.86
CA LYS A 234 -10.25 -4.36 28.44
C LYS A 234 -9.89 -3.03 27.75
N ILE A 235 -10.62 -1.96 28.05
CA ILE A 235 -10.35 -0.62 27.49
C ILE A 235 -8.99 -0.11 27.96
N ILE A 236 -8.74 -0.14 29.27
CA ILE A 236 -7.48 0.35 29.87
C ILE A 236 -6.29 -0.47 29.39
N PHE A 237 -6.41 -1.79 29.44
CA PHE A 237 -5.35 -2.68 28.99
C PHE A 237 -4.98 -2.46 27.51
N GLY A 238 -5.99 -2.41 26.63
CA GLY A 238 -5.75 -2.15 25.22
C GLY A 238 -5.14 -0.76 24.96
N ALA A 239 -5.58 0.27 25.68
CA ALA A 239 -5.00 1.61 25.60
C ALA A 239 -3.53 1.62 26.02
N ILE A 240 -3.17 0.88 27.08
CA ILE A 240 -1.76 0.73 27.53
C ILE A 240 -0.93 0.03 26.45
N VAL A 241 -1.42 -1.08 25.89
CA VAL A 241 -0.70 -1.85 24.87
C VAL A 241 -0.48 -1.01 23.61
N VAL A 242 -1.51 -0.34 23.12
CA VAL A 242 -1.40 0.57 21.97
C VAL A 242 -0.49 1.75 22.29
N GLY A 243 -0.57 2.33 23.49
CA GLY A 243 0.32 3.39 23.94
C GLY A 243 1.79 2.95 23.95
N LEU A 244 2.08 1.76 24.48
CA LEU A 244 3.43 1.17 24.45
C LEU A 244 3.93 0.96 23.01
N TYR A 245 3.06 0.47 22.13
CA TYR A 245 3.39 0.35 20.70
C TYR A 245 3.75 1.70 20.09
N LEU A 246 2.93 2.75 20.31
CA LEU A 246 3.19 4.09 19.77
C LEU A 246 4.54 4.65 20.23
N VAL A 247 4.86 4.49 21.52
CA VAL A 247 6.15 4.92 22.08
C VAL A 247 7.31 4.10 21.50
N ALA A 248 7.21 2.78 21.50
CA ALA A 248 8.27 1.89 21.00
C ALA A 248 8.52 2.11 19.51
N ALA A 249 7.46 2.14 18.68
CA ALA A 249 7.56 2.40 17.26
C ALA A 249 8.09 3.81 16.98
N GLY A 250 7.63 4.84 17.71
CA GLY A 250 8.12 6.20 17.58
C GLY A 250 9.61 6.32 17.86
N ILE A 251 10.09 5.73 18.96
CA ILE A 251 11.53 5.69 19.29
C ILE A 251 12.30 4.90 18.24
N GLY A 252 11.80 3.74 17.82
CA GLY A 252 12.43 2.89 16.81
C GLY A 252 12.60 3.60 15.48
N ILE A 253 11.53 4.21 14.96
CA ILE A 253 11.55 4.97 13.71
C ILE A 253 12.47 6.19 13.83
N HIS A 254 12.40 6.92 14.96
CA HIS A 254 13.30 8.05 15.21
C HIS A 254 14.78 7.63 15.14
N LYS A 255 15.15 6.56 15.83
CA LYS A 255 16.52 6.01 15.78
C LYS A 255 16.91 5.59 14.36
N LEU A 256 15.98 4.96 13.62
CA LEU A 256 16.23 4.54 12.24
C LEU A 256 16.47 5.73 11.32
N ILE A 257 15.66 6.78 11.42
CA ILE A 257 15.80 8.01 10.62
C ILE A 257 17.11 8.72 10.96
N THR A 258 17.46 8.84 12.23
CA THR A 258 18.65 9.55 12.68
C THR A 258 19.94 8.77 12.52
N LYS A 259 19.88 7.46 12.25
CA LYS A 259 21.07 6.61 12.04
C LYS A 259 21.90 7.03 10.83
N THR A 260 21.26 7.43 9.73
CA THR A 260 21.94 7.81 8.48
C THR A 260 22.20 9.32 8.44
N ALA A 261 23.42 9.73 8.05
CA ALA A 261 23.77 11.16 7.92
C ALA A 261 22.87 11.90 6.92
N PHE A 262 22.46 11.22 5.83
CA PHE A 262 21.52 11.75 4.84
C PHE A 262 20.14 12.06 5.44
N ASN A 263 19.54 11.10 6.11
CA ASN A 263 18.22 11.28 6.74
C ASN A 263 18.27 12.31 7.87
N ARG A 264 19.39 12.37 8.62
CA ARG A 264 19.62 13.36 9.65
C ARG A 264 19.58 14.79 9.11
N LYS A 265 20.16 15.03 7.93
CA LYS A 265 20.11 16.35 7.26
C LYS A 265 18.69 16.74 6.84
N ILE A 266 17.89 15.77 6.38
CA ILE A 266 16.49 16.00 6.01
C ILE A 266 15.66 16.29 7.27
N TYR A 267 15.81 15.46 8.30
CA TYR A 267 15.13 15.64 9.58
C TYR A 267 15.40 16.99 10.22
N ALA A 268 16.66 17.45 10.21
CA ALA A 268 17.05 18.74 10.77
C ALA A 268 16.40 19.97 10.09
N ARG A 269 15.82 19.79 8.91
CA ARG A 269 15.09 20.84 8.18
C ARG A 269 13.59 20.84 8.44
N MET A 270 13.08 19.82 9.11
CA MET A 270 11.66 19.70 9.43
C MET A 270 11.30 20.55 10.64
N SER A 271 10.15 21.21 10.59
CA SER A 271 9.52 21.75 11.78
C SER A 271 9.03 20.59 12.68
N VAL A 272 8.77 20.88 13.95
CA VAL A 272 8.24 19.90 14.90
C VAL A 272 6.93 19.29 14.38
N LEU A 273 6.04 20.13 13.83
CA LEU A 273 4.76 19.68 13.29
C LEU A 273 4.96 18.72 12.11
N GLN A 274 5.80 19.08 11.14
CA GLN A 274 6.12 18.21 9.98
C GLN A 274 6.67 16.86 10.43
N TYR A 275 7.54 16.86 11.42
CA TYR A 275 8.12 15.64 11.96
C TYR A 275 7.09 14.76 12.67
N VAL A 276 6.24 15.35 13.52
CA VAL A 276 5.17 14.62 14.22
C VAL A 276 4.20 14.00 13.22
N VAL A 277 3.79 14.76 12.21
CA VAL A 277 2.89 14.24 11.15
C VAL A 277 3.55 13.08 10.39
N MET A 278 4.78 13.22 9.96
CA MET A 278 5.53 12.15 9.29
C MET A 278 5.65 10.90 10.17
N GLN A 279 6.01 11.08 11.44
CA GLN A 279 6.12 9.99 12.42
C GLN A 279 4.78 9.28 12.61
N THR A 280 3.69 10.02 12.74
CA THR A 280 2.35 9.44 12.91
C THR A 280 1.99 8.52 11.75
N PHE A 281 2.19 8.96 10.50
CA PHE A 281 1.91 8.12 9.33
C PHE A 281 2.81 6.90 9.24
N LEU A 282 4.10 7.02 9.56
CA LEU A 282 5.02 5.88 9.57
C LEU A 282 4.67 4.86 10.65
N ILE A 283 4.28 5.32 11.85
CA ILE A 283 3.86 4.46 12.95
C ILE A 283 2.58 3.70 12.59
N VAL A 284 1.59 4.38 12.01
CA VAL A 284 0.34 3.75 11.55
C VAL A 284 0.60 2.76 10.41
N MET A 285 1.47 3.12 9.46
CA MET A 285 1.86 2.20 8.38
C MET A 285 2.54 0.94 8.93
N LEU A 286 3.39 1.07 9.96
CA LEU A 286 4.05 -0.06 10.61
C LEU A 286 3.07 -0.90 11.48
N ALA A 287 1.98 -0.31 11.96
CA ALA A 287 0.97 -1.03 12.74
C ALA A 287 0.30 -2.15 11.92
N LEU A 288 0.14 -1.95 10.61
CA LEU A 288 -0.52 -2.93 9.75
C LEU A 288 0.21 -4.29 9.71
N PRO A 289 1.51 -4.40 9.37
CA PRO A 289 2.19 -5.69 9.42
C PRO A 289 2.29 -6.27 10.83
N VAL A 290 2.42 -5.44 11.87
CA VAL A 290 2.39 -5.90 13.26
C VAL A 290 1.06 -6.57 13.58
N LYS A 291 -0.05 -5.96 13.16
CA LYS A 291 -1.40 -6.51 13.39
C LYS A 291 -1.65 -7.78 12.57
N ILE A 292 -1.18 -7.82 11.31
CA ILE A 292 -1.24 -9.02 10.47
C ILE A 292 -0.49 -10.18 11.15
N MET A 293 0.73 -9.94 11.62
CA MET A 293 1.51 -10.96 12.36
C MET A 293 0.82 -11.39 13.65
N ALA A 294 0.26 -10.46 14.43
CA ALA A 294 -0.49 -10.77 15.63
C ALA A 294 -1.68 -11.71 15.35
N ARG A 295 -2.39 -11.47 14.25
CA ARG A 295 -3.51 -12.30 13.82
C ARG A 295 -3.07 -13.68 13.33
N LEU A 296 -2.10 -13.73 12.42
CA LEU A 296 -1.71 -14.97 11.75
C LEU A 296 -0.89 -15.89 12.64
N LEU A 297 0.02 -15.34 13.46
CA LEU A 297 0.93 -16.13 14.29
C LEU A 297 0.34 -16.45 15.68
N PHE A 298 -0.35 -15.49 16.27
CA PHE A 298 -0.85 -15.60 17.65
C PHE A 298 -2.38 -15.71 17.76
N ARG A 299 -3.10 -15.67 16.64
CA ARG A 299 -4.57 -15.73 16.56
C ARG A 299 -5.25 -14.62 17.39
N ILE A 300 -4.61 -13.45 17.51
CA ILE A 300 -5.14 -12.29 18.22
C ILE A 300 -6.11 -11.56 17.30
N LYS A 301 -7.40 -11.48 17.70
CA LYS A 301 -8.41 -10.78 16.93
C LYS A 301 -8.30 -9.27 17.12
N TYR A 302 -8.45 -8.82 18.34
CA TYR A 302 -8.33 -7.41 18.70
C TYR A 302 -7.35 -7.20 19.84
N VAL A 303 -6.55 -6.16 19.73
CA VAL A 303 -5.58 -5.72 20.75
C VAL A 303 -6.25 -4.75 21.73
N TRP A 304 -7.07 -3.87 21.19
CA TRP A 304 -7.83 -2.88 21.95
C TRP A 304 -9.31 -3.05 21.67
N VAL A 305 -10.05 -3.45 22.69
CA VAL A 305 -11.48 -3.71 22.63
C VAL A 305 -12.23 -2.58 23.34
N THR A 306 -13.07 -1.87 22.58
CA THR A 306 -13.91 -0.80 23.08
C THR A 306 -15.35 -0.99 22.62
N PRO A 307 -16.34 -0.31 23.22
CA PRO A 307 -17.73 -0.37 22.75
C PRO A 307 -17.98 0.24 21.39
N TRP A 308 -17.06 1.07 20.90
CA TRP A 308 -17.24 1.88 19.70
C TRP A 308 -16.37 1.42 18.54
N PHE A 309 -15.18 0.93 18.82
CA PHE A 309 -14.23 0.43 17.82
C PHE A 309 -13.27 -0.59 18.42
N ASN A 310 -12.72 -1.44 17.59
CA ASN A 310 -11.77 -2.47 17.98
C ASN A 310 -10.54 -2.46 17.03
N ILE A 311 -9.36 -2.54 17.61
CA ILE A 311 -8.09 -2.54 16.87
C ILE A 311 -7.38 -3.87 17.06
#